data_9aaf02422d592bbc8a2661ac54ca64db
#
_entry.id   9aaf02422d592bbc8a2661ac54ca64db
#
_cell.length_a   1.000
_cell.length_b   1.000
_cell.length_c   1.000
_cell.angle_alpha   90.00
_cell.angle_beta   90.00
_cell.angle_gamma   90.00
#
_symmetry.space_group_name_H-M   'P 1'
#
loop_
_entity.id
_entity.type
_entity.pdbx_description
1 polymer ?
#
loop_
_entity_poly.entity_id
_entity_poly.type
_entity_poly.pdbx_seq_one_letter_code
_entity_poly.pdbx_strand_id
1 'polypeptide(L)' 'PVAAPPAAPRVRDAAFAEEVEQRLSTLKRLRDKGLITEDEYQQKRREVLATL' A
#
# COMPACT_ATOMS: atom_id res chain seq x y z
N PRO A 1 -29.40 15.34 -11.72
CA PRO A 1 -28.99 14.75 -10.72
C PRO A 1 -27.87 13.97 -10.99
N VAL A 2 -26.96 14.48 -10.84
CA VAL A 2 -25.93 13.97 -10.98
C VAL A 2 -25.48 13.28 -9.91
N ALA A 3 -25.32 12.21 -9.98
CA ALA A 3 -24.79 11.48 -8.99
C ALA A 3 -23.45 11.94 -8.81
N ALA A 4 -23.21 12.36 -7.76
CA ALA A 4 -21.91 12.69 -7.41
C ALA A 4 -21.08 11.49 -7.62
N PRO A 5 -19.99 11.64 -8.17
CA PRO A 5 -19.11 10.55 -8.35
C PRO A 5 -18.80 10.06 -7.03
N PRO A 6 -19.01 8.88 -6.84
CA PRO A 6 -18.72 8.35 -5.61
C PRO A 6 -17.31 8.41 -5.46
N ALA A 7 -16.86 8.68 -4.52
CA ALA A 7 -15.57 8.39 -4.25
C ALA A 7 -14.62 8.91 -5.22
N ALA A 8 -14.81 10.03 -5.65
CA ALA A 8 -13.74 10.64 -6.32
C ALA A 8 -12.61 10.63 -5.32
N PRO A 9 -11.50 10.15 -5.67
CA PRO A 9 -10.42 10.06 -4.72
C PRO A 9 -10.15 11.44 -4.22
N ARG A 10 -10.19 11.59 -2.98
CA ARG A 10 -9.81 12.83 -2.40
C ARG A 10 -8.32 12.86 -2.42
N VAL A 11 -7.79 14.03 -2.35
CA VAL A 11 -6.34 14.17 -2.31
C VAL A 11 -5.75 13.32 -1.21
N ARG A 12 -6.44 13.27 -0.12
CA ARG A 12 -5.97 12.48 0.99
C ARG A 12 -5.92 11.00 0.65
N ASP A 13 -6.93 10.51 -0.04
CA ASP A 13 -6.97 9.10 -0.40
C ASP A 13 -5.88 8.77 -1.42
N ALA A 14 -5.61 9.69 -2.34
CA ALA A 14 -4.57 9.47 -3.31
C ALA A 14 -3.20 9.45 -2.66
N ALA A 15 -2.96 10.37 -1.75
CA ALA A 15 -1.70 10.40 -1.05
C ALA A 15 -1.50 9.15 -0.22
N PHE A 16 -2.56 8.70 0.40
CA PHE A 16 -2.51 7.50 1.21
C PHE A 16 -2.20 6.28 0.34
N ALA A 17 -2.86 6.19 -0.81
CA ALA A 17 -2.62 5.09 -1.72
C ALA A 17 -1.19 5.07 -2.23
N GLU A 18 -0.65 6.24 -2.53
CA GLU A 18 0.72 6.32 -2.97
C GLU A 18 1.69 5.88 -1.88
N GLU A 19 1.41 6.27 -0.65
CA GLU A 19 2.24 5.87 0.45
C GLU A 19 2.22 4.37 0.63
N VAL A 20 1.06 3.76 0.52
CA VAL A 20 0.94 2.32 0.62
C VAL A 20 1.72 1.64 -0.49
N GLU A 21 1.61 2.16 -1.71
CA GLU A 21 2.35 1.61 -2.83
C GLU A 21 3.85 1.68 -2.61
N GLN A 22 4.32 2.78 -2.08
CA GLN A 22 5.74 2.93 -1.81
C GLN A 22 6.21 1.94 -0.75
N ARG A 23 5.41 1.74 0.26
CA ARG A 23 5.75 0.78 1.31
C ARG A 23 5.81 -0.63 0.76
N LEU A 24 4.84 -0.99 -0.06
CA LEU A 24 4.82 -2.31 -0.66
C LEU A 24 6.00 -2.51 -1.61
N SER A 25 6.35 -1.49 -2.36
CA SER A 25 7.50 -1.56 -3.24
C SER A 25 8.79 -1.72 -2.45
N THR A 26 8.89 -1.01 -1.34
CA THR A 26 10.05 -1.12 -0.48
C THR A 26 10.16 -2.52 0.10
N LEU A 27 9.05 -3.07 0.55
CA LEU A 27 9.04 -4.42 1.09
C LEU A 27 9.48 -5.43 0.05
N LYS A 28 8.98 -5.29 -1.16
CA LYS A 28 9.34 -6.20 -2.23
C LYS A 28 10.84 -6.13 -2.51
N ARG A 29 11.37 -4.93 -2.52
CA ARG A 29 12.78 -4.72 -2.75
C ARG A 29 13.62 -5.34 -1.64
N LEU A 30 13.20 -5.16 -0.41
CA LEU A 30 13.91 -5.73 0.72
C LEU A 30 13.90 -7.26 0.65
N ARG A 31 12.80 -7.83 0.26
CA ARG A 31 12.72 -9.27 0.09
C ARG A 31 13.65 -9.72 -1.02
N ASP A 32 13.61 -9.03 -2.16
CA ASP A 32 14.43 -9.39 -3.31
C ASP A 32 15.92 -9.32 -2.99
N LYS A 33 16.28 -8.41 -2.11
CA LYS A 33 17.68 -8.27 -1.70
C LYS A 33 18.06 -9.23 -0.58
N GLY A 34 17.10 -9.97 -0.10
CA GLY A 34 17.38 -10.91 0.97
C GLY A 34 17.51 -10.28 2.34
N LEU A 35 17.05 -9.04 2.48
CA LEU A 35 17.14 -8.36 3.76
C LEU A 35 16.03 -8.77 4.71
N ILE A 36 14.93 -9.28 4.17
CA ILE A 36 13.87 -9.84 4.98
C ILE A 36 13.46 -11.17 4.37
N THR A 37 12.86 -12.01 5.18
CA THR A 37 12.43 -13.32 4.70
C THR A 37 11.08 -13.18 4.01
N GLU A 38 10.69 -14.24 3.31
CA GLU A 38 9.40 -14.26 2.66
C GLU A 38 8.28 -14.11 3.69
N ASP A 39 8.41 -14.78 4.83
CA ASP A 39 7.41 -14.68 5.88
C ASP A 39 7.30 -13.25 6.40
N GLU A 40 8.43 -12.60 6.61
CA GLU A 40 8.43 -11.21 7.05
C GLU A 40 7.79 -10.31 6.01
N TYR A 41 8.11 -10.56 4.75
CA TYR A 41 7.52 -9.79 3.67
C TYR A 41 5.99 -9.93 3.67
N GLN A 42 5.50 -11.15 3.78
CA GLN A 42 4.06 -11.39 3.77
C GLN A 42 3.39 -10.75 4.97
N GLN A 43 4.02 -10.84 6.11
CA GLN A 43 3.47 -10.24 7.32
C GLN A 43 3.39 -8.73 7.21
N LYS A 44 4.48 -8.11 6.79
CA LYS A 44 4.51 -6.66 6.65
C LYS A 44 3.55 -6.18 5.57
N ARG A 45 3.49 -6.91 4.48
CA ARG A 45 2.57 -6.57 3.41
C ARG A 45 1.15 -6.59 3.92
N ARG A 46 0.82 -7.59 4.71
CA ARG A 46 -0.52 -7.72 5.28
C ARG A 46 -0.83 -6.54 6.21
N GLU A 47 0.16 -6.14 7.00
CA GLU A 47 -0.01 -4.99 7.89
C GLU A 47 -0.27 -3.71 7.12
N VAL A 48 0.47 -3.50 6.06
CA VAL A 48 0.31 -2.32 5.23
C VAL A 48 -1.07 -2.32 4.60
N LEU A 49 -1.49 -3.45 4.07
CA LEU A 49 -2.80 -3.55 3.44
C LEU A 49 -3.94 -3.40 4.43
N ALA A 50 -3.69 -3.78 5.67
CA ALA A 50 -4.72 -3.64 6.70
C ALA A 50 -5.01 -2.18 7.04
N THR A 51 -4.13 -1.27 6.64
CA THR A 51 -4.37 0.14 6.90
C THR A 51 -5.23 0.79 5.81
N LEU A 52 -5.55 0.06 4.79
CA LEU A 52 -6.44 0.55 3.77
C LEU A 52 -7.88 0.46 4.26
#